data_e28efade345272bd6946c794afe6e1a9
#
_entry.id   e28efade345272bd6946c794afe6e1a9
#
_cell.length_a   1.000
_cell.length_b   1.000
_cell.length_c   1.000
_cell.angle_alpha   90.00
_cell.angle_beta   90.00
_cell.angle_gamma   90.00
#
_symmetry.space_group_name_H-M   'P 1'
#
loop_
_entity.id
_entity.type
_entity.pdbx_description
1 polymer ?
#
loop_
_entity_poly.entity_id
_entity_poly.type
_entity_poly.pdbx_seq_one_letter_code
_entity_poly.pdbx_strand_id
1 'polypeptide(L)'
;MKTKVMMITLAVAALLIGTESVQAQSRVVRRSRTERRDNRIVRRSEPQPRRDERTVIVQEVVPAKIKVVDSEVIRAFDRESFDSNRLKMADMVFSTGGYMTTAQIKQVAEFFDFDSERVKFLKQAYHNCVDRHNFYRVLSTVEFSSSREKVIKYVMENQIEDIRDGAPVYKVTSSDLTAIIKTLKNEEFDSTREKLAKMIVSGSLLSSRQIADMARTFQFDSNRSEFLLFAYRSCSDPHNYVIAANTLQFESSRNELMRKISRRP
;
A
#
# COMPACT_ATOMS: atom_id res chain seq x y z
N MET A 1 -18.87 -49.76 6.36
CA MET A 1 -18.71 -50.10 7.77
C MET A 1 -17.84 -49.06 8.47
N LYS A 2 -18.39 -48.55 9.57
CA LYS A 2 -17.75 -47.76 10.65
C LYS A 2 -17.40 -46.29 10.38
N THR A 3 -18.41 -45.47 10.63
CA THR A 3 -18.45 -44.09 11.14
C THR A 3 -17.47 -43.86 12.30
N LYS A 4 -16.70 -42.77 12.29
CA LYS A 4 -16.21 -42.12 13.51
C LYS A 4 -16.61 -40.66 13.51
N VAL A 5 -17.64 -40.39 14.28
CA VAL A 5 -18.04 -39.07 14.76
C VAL A 5 -17.01 -38.65 15.80
N MET A 6 -16.44 -37.46 15.67
CA MET A 6 -15.62 -36.83 16.70
C MET A 6 -16.30 -35.50 17.08
N MET A 7 -16.97 -35.53 18.23
CA MET A 7 -17.45 -34.35 18.95
C MET A 7 -16.25 -33.53 19.41
N ILE A 8 -16.27 -32.22 19.15
CA ILE A 8 -15.45 -31.25 19.85
C ILE A 8 -16.38 -30.28 20.56
N THR A 9 -16.28 -30.34 21.87
CA THR A 9 -17.00 -29.56 22.87
C THR A 9 -16.65 -28.07 22.81
N LEU A 10 -17.69 -27.23 22.82
CA LEU A 10 -17.65 -25.79 23.01
C LEU A 10 -17.21 -25.47 24.45
N ALA A 11 -16.20 -24.63 24.63
CA ALA A 11 -15.98 -23.90 25.87
C ALA A 11 -16.22 -22.42 25.64
N VAL A 12 -17.35 -21.93 26.15
CA VAL A 12 -17.71 -20.52 26.24
C VAL A 12 -17.05 -19.96 27.49
N ALA A 13 -16.13 -19.01 27.35
CA ALA A 13 -15.66 -18.17 28.45
C ALA A 13 -16.10 -16.72 28.19
N ALA A 14 -17.13 -16.29 28.91
CA ALA A 14 -17.55 -14.90 29.01
C ALA A 14 -16.57 -14.16 29.91
N LEU A 15 -15.97 -13.07 29.42
CA LEU A 15 -15.26 -12.10 30.25
C LEU A 15 -15.95 -10.73 30.08
N LEU A 16 -16.67 -10.38 31.11
CA LEU A 16 -17.15 -9.02 31.41
C LEU A 16 -15.93 -8.18 31.81
N ILE A 17 -15.63 -7.11 31.10
CA ILE A 17 -14.73 -6.06 31.57
C ILE A 17 -15.43 -4.72 31.47
N GLY A 18 -15.46 -4.06 32.63
CA GLY A 18 -16.19 -2.84 32.92
C GLY A 18 -15.64 -1.60 32.18
N THR A 19 -16.57 -0.70 32.00
CA THR A 19 -16.36 0.67 31.54
C THR A 19 -15.80 1.51 32.69
N GLU A 20 -14.56 1.99 32.59
CA GLU A 20 -14.09 3.10 33.40
C GLU A 20 -13.89 4.34 32.52
N SER A 21 -14.70 5.35 32.81
CA SER A 21 -14.60 6.70 32.28
C SER A 21 -13.44 7.46 32.96
N VAL A 22 -12.42 7.82 32.22
CA VAL A 22 -11.37 8.74 32.70
C VAL A 22 -11.75 10.17 32.33
N GLN A 23 -12.21 10.92 33.33
CA GLN A 23 -12.31 12.38 33.28
C GLN A 23 -10.91 13.00 33.42
N ALA A 24 -10.44 13.67 32.40
CA ALA A 24 -9.26 14.51 32.48
C ALA A 24 -9.60 15.85 33.10
N GLN A 25 -9.19 16.08 34.34
CA GLN A 25 -9.23 17.38 35.02
C GLN A 25 -8.07 18.25 34.56
N SER A 26 -8.40 19.36 33.92
CA SER A 26 -7.48 20.47 33.62
C SER A 26 -7.12 21.24 34.90
N ARG A 27 -5.87 21.14 35.34
CA ARG A 27 -5.32 22.03 36.38
C ARG A 27 -4.75 23.31 35.76
N VAL A 28 -5.46 24.41 35.96
CA VAL A 28 -4.95 25.76 35.74
C VAL A 28 -4.01 26.11 36.88
N VAL A 29 -2.73 26.28 36.61
CA VAL A 29 -1.77 26.85 37.56
C VAL A 29 -1.64 28.33 37.27
N ARG A 30 -2.26 29.16 38.12
CA ARG A 30 -1.95 30.58 38.23
C ARG A 30 -0.59 30.76 38.90
N ARG A 31 0.37 31.39 38.24
CA ARG A 31 1.57 31.95 38.87
C ARG A 31 1.54 33.46 38.79
N SER A 32 1.69 34.02 39.98
CA SER A 32 1.72 35.43 40.35
C SER A 32 2.92 36.20 39.77
N ARG A 33 2.63 37.45 39.52
CA ARG A 33 3.49 38.57 39.09
C ARG A 33 4.36 39.00 40.26
N THR A 34 5.68 39.06 40.08
CA THR A 34 6.61 40.09 40.62
C THR A 34 8.02 39.78 40.11
N GLU A 35 8.62 40.68 39.55
CA GLU A 35 9.79 41.51 39.78
C GLU A 35 10.52 41.90 38.50
N ARG A 36 10.57 43.21 38.28
CA ARG A 36 11.46 43.87 37.32
C ARG A 36 12.90 43.81 37.86
N ARG A 37 13.82 43.38 37.00
CA ARG A 37 15.21 43.88 37.04
C ARG A 37 15.81 43.88 35.65
N ASP A 38 16.30 45.04 35.26
CA ASP A 38 17.08 45.33 34.08
C ASP A 38 18.30 44.42 33.98
N ASN A 39 18.50 43.81 32.83
CA ASN A 39 19.84 43.48 32.37
C ASN A 39 19.88 43.46 30.84
N ARG A 40 20.61 44.43 30.33
CA ARG A 40 20.99 44.63 28.96
C ARG A 40 22.00 43.54 28.59
N ILE A 41 21.57 42.48 27.87
CA ILE A 41 22.49 41.47 27.33
C ILE A 41 22.28 41.36 25.83
N VAL A 42 23.33 41.74 25.15
CA VAL A 42 23.82 41.40 23.81
C VAL A 42 22.93 40.39 23.04
N ARG A 43 22.31 40.88 21.98
CA ARG A 43 21.69 40.05 20.94
C ARG A 43 22.77 39.22 20.25
N ARG A 44 22.90 37.98 20.67
CA ARG A 44 23.55 36.92 19.90
C ARG A 44 22.48 36.34 18.97
N SER A 45 22.63 36.56 17.67
CA SER A 45 21.78 35.98 16.64
C SER A 45 21.84 34.47 16.71
N GLU A 46 20.74 33.85 17.14
CA GLU A 46 20.55 32.39 17.00
C GLU A 46 20.44 32.04 15.54
N PRO A 47 21.11 30.98 15.07
CA PRO A 47 20.96 30.52 13.71
C PRO A 47 19.53 30.00 13.52
N GLN A 48 18.82 30.56 12.55
CA GLN A 48 17.52 30.06 12.11
C GLN A 48 17.68 28.61 11.69
N PRO A 49 16.77 27.69 12.10
CA PRO A 49 16.79 26.31 11.61
C PRO A 49 16.50 26.33 10.11
N ARG A 50 17.37 25.67 9.36
CA ARG A 50 17.22 25.48 7.91
C ARG A 50 15.89 24.78 7.65
N ARG A 51 15.09 25.39 6.80
CA ARG A 51 13.77 24.94 6.33
C ARG A 51 13.95 23.85 5.30
N ASP A 52 14.33 22.63 5.71
CA ASP A 52 14.42 21.46 4.83
C ASP A 52 14.12 20.15 5.59
N GLU A 53 13.01 20.15 6.31
CA GLU A 53 12.37 18.88 6.67
C GLU A 53 10.91 18.96 6.23
N ARG A 54 10.65 18.47 5.02
CA ARG A 54 9.30 18.09 4.63
C ARG A 54 8.87 16.92 5.51
N THR A 55 8.29 17.24 6.63
CA THR A 55 7.54 16.26 7.42
C THR A 55 6.35 15.84 6.57
N VAL A 56 6.52 14.76 5.82
CA VAL A 56 5.39 14.12 5.15
C VAL A 56 4.52 13.51 6.24
N ILE A 57 3.46 14.23 6.61
CA ILE A 57 2.45 13.69 7.53
C ILE A 57 1.67 12.64 6.74
N VAL A 58 2.06 11.38 6.91
CA VAL A 58 1.29 10.23 6.44
C VAL A 58 0.10 10.08 7.38
N GLN A 59 -0.96 10.83 7.15
CA GLN A 59 -2.26 10.56 7.75
C GLN A 59 -3.06 9.70 6.79
N GLU A 60 -3.49 8.55 7.26
CA GLU A 60 -4.54 7.76 6.63
C GLU A 60 -5.85 8.56 6.77
N VAL A 61 -6.09 9.49 5.84
CA VAL A 61 -7.34 10.24 5.78
C VAL A 61 -8.36 9.36 5.11
N VAL A 62 -9.05 8.54 5.90
CA VAL A 62 -10.30 7.93 5.45
C VAL A 62 -11.34 9.06 5.40
N PRO A 63 -11.83 9.47 4.23
CA PRO A 63 -12.84 10.52 4.15
C PRO A 63 -14.10 10.06 4.90
N ALA A 64 -14.69 10.94 5.71
CA ALA A 64 -15.77 10.64 6.67
C ALA A 64 -17.10 10.13 6.05
N LYS A 65 -17.16 9.77 4.75
CA LYS A 65 -18.35 9.35 4.02
C LYS A 65 -18.15 8.19 3.04
N ILE A 66 -17.06 7.44 3.10
CA ILE A 66 -16.91 6.26 2.22
C ILE A 66 -17.86 5.16 2.71
N LYS A 67 -18.82 4.78 1.85
CA LYS A 67 -19.73 3.66 2.10
C LYS A 67 -19.13 2.39 1.50
N VAL A 68 -18.45 1.61 2.33
CA VAL A 68 -18.02 0.26 1.95
C VAL A 68 -19.26 -0.62 1.83
N VAL A 69 -19.35 -1.38 0.73
CA VAL A 69 -20.46 -2.31 0.51
C VAL A 69 -20.51 -3.39 1.61
N ASP A 70 -21.71 -3.81 1.95
CA ASP A 70 -21.89 -4.88 2.92
C ASP A 70 -21.77 -6.29 2.30
N SER A 71 -21.84 -7.32 3.13
CA SER A 71 -21.71 -8.70 2.68
C SER A 71 -22.88 -9.18 1.81
N GLU A 72 -24.05 -8.52 1.86
CA GLU A 72 -25.18 -8.86 1.00
C GLU A 72 -24.89 -8.55 -0.46
N VAL A 73 -24.23 -7.42 -0.72
CA VAL A 73 -23.81 -7.05 -2.08
C VAL A 73 -22.83 -8.10 -2.62
N ILE A 74 -21.85 -8.54 -1.81
CA ILE A 74 -20.90 -9.59 -2.24
C ILE A 74 -21.63 -10.91 -2.54
N ARG A 75 -22.61 -11.29 -1.70
CA ARG A 75 -23.45 -12.48 -1.97
C ARG A 75 -24.31 -12.35 -3.22
N ALA A 76 -24.71 -11.14 -3.60
CA ALA A 76 -25.42 -10.93 -4.86
C ALA A 76 -24.53 -11.23 -6.08
N PHE A 77 -23.25 -10.85 -6.05
CA PHE A 77 -22.27 -11.23 -7.08
C PHE A 77 -22.05 -12.75 -7.18
N ASP A 78 -22.01 -13.43 -6.04
CA ASP A 78 -21.85 -14.90 -5.98
C ASP A 78 -23.03 -15.63 -6.62
N ARG A 79 -24.26 -15.14 -6.41
CA ARG A 79 -25.50 -15.76 -6.96
C ARG A 79 -25.69 -15.51 -8.45
N GLU A 80 -25.00 -14.53 -9.03
CA GLU A 80 -25.11 -14.22 -10.45
C GLU A 80 -24.30 -15.23 -11.27
N SER A 81 -24.91 -15.80 -12.30
CA SER A 81 -24.31 -16.87 -13.10
C SER A 81 -23.48 -16.34 -14.28
N PHE A 82 -23.72 -15.10 -14.73
CA PHE A 82 -23.10 -14.57 -15.95
C PHE A 82 -22.15 -13.41 -15.66
N ASP A 83 -20.91 -13.51 -16.12
CA ASP A 83 -19.89 -12.48 -15.98
C ASP A 83 -20.34 -11.10 -16.51
N SER A 84 -21.06 -11.08 -17.63
CA SER A 84 -21.62 -9.84 -18.20
C SER A 84 -22.58 -9.12 -17.26
N ASN A 85 -23.36 -9.87 -16.48
CA ASN A 85 -24.27 -9.31 -15.48
C ASN A 85 -23.52 -8.87 -14.23
N ARG A 86 -22.51 -9.63 -13.79
CA ARG A 86 -21.58 -9.21 -12.71
C ARG A 86 -20.94 -7.86 -13.02
N LEU A 87 -20.52 -7.63 -14.29
CA LEU A 87 -19.98 -6.32 -14.69
C LEU A 87 -21.02 -5.20 -14.57
N LYS A 88 -22.27 -5.43 -15.01
CA LYS A 88 -23.35 -4.45 -14.84
C LYS A 88 -23.68 -4.16 -13.37
N MET A 89 -23.62 -5.19 -12.52
CA MET A 89 -23.78 -5.00 -11.06
C MET A 89 -22.65 -4.16 -10.48
N ALA A 90 -21.41 -4.38 -10.93
CA ALA A 90 -20.27 -3.57 -10.54
C ALA A 90 -20.45 -2.12 -10.96
N ASP A 91 -20.85 -1.86 -12.21
CA ASP A 91 -21.17 -0.52 -12.70
C ASP A 91 -22.23 0.18 -11.84
N MET A 92 -23.31 -0.54 -11.49
CA MET A 92 -24.36 0.01 -10.63
C MET A 92 -23.82 0.34 -9.23
N VAL A 93 -23.08 -0.57 -8.62
CA VAL A 93 -22.51 -0.37 -7.27
C VAL A 93 -21.57 0.84 -7.24
N PHE A 94 -20.65 0.92 -8.19
CA PHE A 94 -19.64 1.96 -8.21
C PHE A 94 -20.21 3.33 -8.64
N SER A 95 -21.12 3.38 -9.60
CA SER A 95 -21.78 4.62 -10.03
C SER A 95 -22.68 5.24 -8.96
N THR A 96 -23.19 4.42 -8.03
CA THR A 96 -23.98 4.88 -6.87
C THR A 96 -23.14 5.23 -5.65
N GLY A 97 -21.80 5.26 -5.80
CA GLY A 97 -20.88 5.64 -4.74
C GLY A 97 -20.58 4.53 -3.74
N GLY A 98 -20.75 3.26 -4.13
CA GLY A 98 -20.27 2.11 -3.38
C GLY A 98 -18.76 1.95 -3.49
N TYR A 99 -18.11 1.59 -2.37
CA TYR A 99 -16.69 1.28 -2.29
C TYR A 99 -16.47 -0.13 -1.79
N MET A 100 -15.34 -0.74 -2.17
CA MET A 100 -14.94 -2.07 -1.72
C MET A 100 -13.53 -2.03 -1.14
N THR A 101 -13.26 -2.89 -0.16
CA THR A 101 -11.89 -3.20 0.25
C THR A 101 -11.22 -4.10 -0.79
N THR A 102 -9.89 -4.11 -0.84
CA THR A 102 -9.13 -5.05 -1.68
C THR A 102 -9.55 -6.51 -1.45
N ALA A 103 -9.87 -6.87 -0.19
CA ALA A 103 -10.34 -8.22 0.14
C ALA A 103 -11.70 -8.54 -0.53
N GLN A 104 -12.65 -7.58 -0.50
CA GLN A 104 -13.95 -7.74 -1.17
C GLN A 104 -13.80 -7.78 -2.69
N ILE A 105 -12.96 -6.89 -3.27
CA ILE A 105 -12.67 -6.90 -4.71
C ILE A 105 -12.07 -8.25 -5.13
N LYS A 106 -11.13 -8.77 -4.34
CA LYS A 106 -10.54 -10.09 -4.60
C LYS A 106 -11.61 -11.18 -4.59
N GLN A 107 -12.47 -11.20 -3.57
CA GLN A 107 -13.55 -12.17 -3.45
C GLN A 107 -14.51 -12.11 -4.64
N VAL A 108 -14.92 -10.90 -5.05
CA VAL A 108 -15.80 -10.73 -6.23
C VAL A 108 -15.10 -11.15 -7.52
N ALA A 109 -13.79 -10.84 -7.66
CA ALA A 109 -13.01 -11.24 -8.82
C ALA A 109 -12.91 -12.76 -8.98
N GLU A 110 -12.94 -13.52 -7.88
CA GLU A 110 -12.93 -15.00 -7.89
C GLU A 110 -14.24 -15.61 -8.44
N PHE A 111 -15.36 -14.85 -8.47
CA PHE A 111 -16.61 -15.31 -9.06
C PHE A 111 -16.65 -15.25 -10.59
N PHE A 112 -15.74 -14.51 -11.22
CA PHE A 112 -15.67 -14.41 -12.67
C PHE A 112 -15.02 -15.66 -13.29
N ASP A 113 -15.65 -16.21 -14.33
CA ASP A 113 -15.15 -17.40 -15.02
C ASP A 113 -13.99 -17.07 -15.96
N PHE A 114 -14.04 -15.89 -16.63
CA PHE A 114 -13.07 -15.52 -17.67
C PHE A 114 -12.16 -14.37 -17.22
N ASP A 115 -10.85 -14.54 -17.43
CA ASP A 115 -9.84 -13.49 -17.17
C ASP A 115 -10.14 -12.16 -17.88
N SER A 116 -10.70 -12.20 -19.09
CA SER A 116 -11.08 -11.00 -19.84
C SER A 116 -12.08 -10.11 -19.08
N GLU A 117 -13.10 -10.74 -18.52
CA GLU A 117 -14.15 -10.05 -17.76
C GLU A 117 -13.66 -9.67 -16.36
N ARG A 118 -12.88 -10.54 -15.73
CA ARG A 118 -12.20 -10.27 -14.46
C ARG A 118 -11.31 -9.03 -14.56
N VAL A 119 -10.52 -8.89 -15.64
CA VAL A 119 -9.69 -7.70 -15.89
C VAL A 119 -10.54 -6.44 -16.02
N LYS A 120 -11.69 -6.50 -16.70
CA LYS A 120 -12.62 -5.37 -16.79
C LYS A 120 -13.12 -4.95 -15.42
N PHE A 121 -13.60 -5.92 -14.63
CA PHE A 121 -14.04 -5.68 -13.26
C PHE A 121 -12.94 -5.05 -12.40
N LEU A 122 -11.72 -5.60 -12.41
CA LEU A 122 -10.61 -5.08 -11.62
C LEU A 122 -10.24 -3.62 -11.97
N LYS A 123 -10.32 -3.27 -13.26
CA LYS A 123 -10.12 -1.87 -13.69
C LYS A 123 -11.20 -0.93 -13.17
N GLN A 124 -12.47 -1.34 -13.22
CA GLN A 124 -13.58 -0.57 -12.64
C GLN A 124 -13.43 -0.42 -11.12
N ALA A 125 -13.11 -1.51 -10.43
CA ALA A 125 -13.00 -1.54 -8.98
C ALA A 125 -11.83 -0.72 -8.41
N TYR A 126 -10.77 -0.45 -9.20
CA TYR A 126 -9.60 0.27 -8.73
C TYR A 126 -9.95 1.66 -8.17
N HIS A 127 -10.78 2.43 -8.86
CA HIS A 127 -11.17 3.78 -8.44
C HIS A 127 -12.05 3.78 -7.18
N ASN A 128 -12.78 2.70 -6.95
CA ASN A 128 -13.67 2.51 -5.81
C ASN A 128 -13.06 1.62 -4.72
N CYS A 129 -11.74 1.39 -4.75
CA CYS A 129 -11.01 0.67 -3.72
C CYS A 129 -10.60 1.60 -2.57
N VAL A 130 -10.93 1.24 -1.32
CA VAL A 130 -10.61 2.05 -0.13
C VAL A 130 -9.16 1.90 0.33
N ASP A 131 -8.54 0.75 0.07
CA ASP A 131 -7.18 0.41 0.48
C ASP A 131 -6.29 0.10 -0.75
N ARG A 132 -6.19 1.07 -1.68
CA ARG A 132 -5.50 0.93 -2.96
C ARG A 132 -4.04 0.46 -2.86
N HIS A 133 -3.35 0.77 -1.76
CA HIS A 133 -1.99 0.29 -1.51
C HIS A 133 -1.90 -1.24 -1.44
N ASN A 134 -3.01 -1.92 -1.12
CA ASN A 134 -3.14 -3.37 -1.11
C ASN A 134 -3.61 -3.97 -2.44
N PHE A 135 -3.94 -3.15 -3.44
CA PHE A 135 -4.60 -3.60 -4.67
C PHE A 135 -3.79 -4.66 -5.45
N TYR A 136 -2.47 -4.71 -5.29
CA TYR A 136 -1.64 -5.77 -5.88
C TYR A 136 -2.10 -7.19 -5.51
N ARG A 137 -2.81 -7.36 -4.40
CA ARG A 137 -3.29 -8.66 -3.91
C ARG A 137 -4.38 -9.27 -4.80
N VAL A 138 -5.13 -8.44 -5.56
CA VAL A 138 -6.17 -8.94 -6.49
C VAL A 138 -5.57 -9.66 -7.69
N LEU A 139 -4.30 -9.41 -8.01
CA LEU A 139 -3.64 -10.05 -9.17
C LEU A 139 -3.52 -11.58 -9.03
N SER A 140 -3.60 -12.11 -7.82
CA SER A 140 -3.65 -13.56 -7.58
C SER A 140 -4.92 -14.23 -8.11
N THR A 141 -5.96 -13.48 -8.45
CA THR A 141 -7.19 -13.99 -9.05
C THR A 141 -7.09 -14.11 -10.57
N VAL A 142 -6.09 -13.46 -11.18
CA VAL A 142 -5.88 -13.42 -12.63
C VAL A 142 -4.91 -14.53 -13.03
N GLU A 143 -5.34 -15.43 -13.90
CA GLU A 143 -4.59 -16.62 -14.26
C GLU A 143 -3.42 -16.32 -15.20
N PHE A 144 -3.67 -15.59 -16.30
CA PHE A 144 -2.66 -15.34 -17.33
C PHE A 144 -1.79 -14.12 -17.02
N SER A 145 -0.47 -14.26 -17.18
CA SER A 145 0.50 -13.16 -16.99
C SER A 145 0.18 -11.94 -17.86
N SER A 146 -0.22 -12.16 -19.12
CA SER A 146 -0.63 -11.06 -20.02
C SER A 146 -1.87 -10.31 -19.53
N SER A 147 -2.78 -10.98 -18.85
CA SER A 147 -3.97 -10.37 -18.23
C SER A 147 -3.58 -9.60 -16.97
N ARG A 148 -2.66 -10.14 -16.14
CA ARG A 148 -2.09 -9.40 -14.99
C ARG A 148 -1.39 -8.13 -15.43
N GLU A 149 -0.60 -8.18 -16.51
CA GLU A 149 0.07 -6.99 -17.05
C GLU A 149 -0.90 -5.88 -17.48
N LYS A 150 -2.07 -6.24 -18.02
CA LYS A 150 -3.11 -5.24 -18.36
C LYS A 150 -3.65 -4.52 -17.13
N VAL A 151 -3.82 -5.24 -16.01
CA VAL A 151 -4.26 -4.64 -14.74
C VAL A 151 -3.14 -3.77 -14.16
N ILE A 152 -1.91 -4.28 -14.11
CA ILE A 152 -0.73 -3.55 -13.61
C ILE A 152 -0.55 -2.24 -14.37
N LYS A 153 -0.59 -2.28 -15.71
CA LYS A 153 -0.47 -1.09 -16.55
C LYS A 153 -1.55 -0.05 -16.21
N TYR A 154 -2.81 -0.50 -16.14
CA TYR A 154 -3.93 0.37 -15.80
C TYR A 154 -3.76 1.04 -14.44
N VAL A 155 -3.39 0.27 -13.42
CA VAL A 155 -3.17 0.80 -12.07
C VAL A 155 -2.04 1.81 -12.06
N MET A 156 -0.91 1.54 -12.71
CA MET A 156 0.23 2.46 -12.76
C MET A 156 -0.13 3.80 -13.43
N GLU A 157 -0.90 3.76 -14.52
CA GLU A 157 -1.34 4.96 -15.23
C GLU A 157 -2.23 5.84 -14.33
N ASN A 158 -3.20 5.24 -13.64
CA ASN A 158 -4.13 5.98 -12.78
C ASN A 158 -3.53 6.38 -11.43
N GLN A 159 -2.60 5.60 -10.88
CA GLN A 159 -1.92 5.90 -9.62
C GLN A 159 -1.02 7.14 -9.71
N ILE A 160 -0.43 7.41 -10.88
CA ILE A 160 0.36 8.62 -11.11
C ILE A 160 -0.52 9.87 -11.03
N GLU A 161 -1.74 9.80 -11.53
CA GLU A 161 -2.73 10.88 -11.44
C GLU A 161 -3.16 11.10 -9.98
N ASP A 162 -3.49 10.04 -9.26
CA ASP A 162 -3.84 10.10 -7.83
C ASP A 162 -2.75 10.80 -6.99
N ILE A 163 -1.47 10.51 -7.23
CA ILE A 163 -0.33 11.14 -6.52
C ILE A 163 -0.21 12.63 -6.87
N ARG A 164 -0.44 13.03 -8.11
CA ARG A 164 -0.45 14.45 -8.53
C ARG A 164 -1.56 15.23 -7.82
N ASP A 165 -2.69 14.58 -7.59
CA ASP A 165 -3.85 15.16 -6.90
C ASP A 165 -3.71 15.16 -5.37
N GLY A 166 -2.54 14.75 -4.85
CA GLY A 166 -2.22 14.81 -3.42
C GLY A 166 -2.72 13.60 -2.62
N ALA A 167 -2.98 12.47 -3.27
CA ALA A 167 -3.31 11.24 -2.56
C ALA A 167 -2.20 10.85 -1.57
N PRO A 168 -2.55 10.35 -0.38
CA PRO A 168 -1.56 9.99 0.63
C PRO A 168 -0.70 8.82 0.17
N VAL A 169 0.62 8.94 0.37
CA VAL A 169 1.58 7.86 0.11
C VAL A 169 1.60 6.91 1.30
N TYR A 170 1.37 5.63 1.06
CA TYR A 170 1.30 4.61 2.10
C TYR A 170 2.71 4.18 2.56
N LYS A 171 2.96 4.20 3.88
CA LYS A 171 4.19 3.69 4.46
C LYS A 171 4.09 2.18 4.68
N VAL A 172 4.92 1.42 3.96
CA VAL A 172 4.92 -0.06 4.03
C VAL A 172 5.38 -0.56 5.40
N THR A 173 4.55 -1.39 6.03
CA THR A 173 4.89 -2.06 7.30
C THR A 173 5.68 -3.35 7.05
N SER A 174 6.24 -3.95 8.10
CA SER A 174 6.94 -5.25 7.99
C SER A 174 6.00 -6.38 7.56
N SER A 175 4.75 -6.34 8.00
CA SER A 175 3.72 -7.31 7.59
C SER A 175 3.40 -7.20 6.10
N ASP A 176 3.24 -5.96 5.61
CA ASP A 176 2.99 -5.71 4.19
C ASP A 176 4.17 -6.16 3.34
N LEU A 177 5.41 -5.86 3.77
CA LEU A 177 6.61 -6.29 3.06
C LEU A 177 6.66 -7.81 2.90
N THR A 178 6.29 -8.56 3.92
CA THR A 178 6.24 -10.03 3.86
C THR A 178 5.23 -10.51 2.81
N ALA A 179 4.04 -9.89 2.77
CA ALA A 179 3.02 -10.20 1.77
C ALA A 179 3.46 -9.79 0.35
N ILE A 180 4.08 -8.62 0.21
CA ILE A 180 4.64 -8.13 -1.07
C ILE A 180 5.69 -9.10 -1.59
N ILE A 181 6.68 -9.48 -0.78
CA ILE A 181 7.74 -10.41 -1.18
C ILE A 181 7.16 -11.75 -1.61
N LYS A 182 6.16 -12.28 -0.87
CA LYS A 182 5.47 -13.50 -1.26
C LYS A 182 4.81 -13.37 -2.63
N THR A 183 4.12 -12.26 -2.88
CA THR A 183 3.46 -12.01 -4.17
C THR A 183 4.47 -11.89 -5.30
N LEU A 184 5.59 -11.17 -5.10
CA LEU A 184 6.64 -11.03 -6.10
C LEU A 184 7.31 -12.38 -6.43
N LYS A 185 7.54 -13.23 -5.44
CA LYS A 185 8.13 -14.57 -5.65
C LYS A 185 7.20 -15.52 -6.39
N ASN A 186 5.88 -15.31 -6.33
CA ASN A 186 4.91 -16.12 -7.07
C ASN A 186 4.85 -15.77 -8.57
N GLU A 187 5.43 -14.62 -8.98
CA GLU A 187 5.55 -14.30 -10.40
C GLU A 187 6.70 -15.11 -11.02
N GLU A 188 6.39 -15.84 -12.09
CA GLU A 188 7.34 -16.72 -12.77
C GLU A 188 8.42 -15.91 -13.53
N PHE A 189 8.00 -14.84 -14.22
CA PHE A 189 8.88 -14.05 -15.09
C PHE A 189 9.35 -12.76 -14.39
N ASP A 190 10.66 -12.52 -14.44
CA ASP A 190 11.26 -11.27 -13.88
C ASP A 190 10.68 -10.00 -14.52
N SER A 191 10.30 -10.04 -15.79
CA SER A 191 9.68 -8.89 -16.47
C SER A 191 8.32 -8.52 -15.88
N THR A 192 7.48 -9.51 -15.57
CA THR A 192 6.17 -9.29 -14.92
C THR A 192 6.38 -8.90 -13.45
N ARG A 193 7.32 -9.57 -12.76
CA ARG A 193 7.71 -9.24 -11.38
C ARG A 193 8.19 -7.79 -11.26
N GLU A 194 8.98 -7.30 -12.21
CA GLU A 194 9.45 -5.92 -12.25
C GLU A 194 8.28 -4.91 -12.39
N LYS A 195 7.36 -5.16 -13.33
CA LYS A 195 6.18 -4.32 -13.51
C LYS A 195 5.33 -4.28 -12.24
N LEU A 196 5.11 -5.43 -11.62
CA LEU A 196 4.37 -5.55 -10.36
C LEU A 196 5.09 -4.81 -9.22
N ALA A 197 6.40 -4.98 -9.08
CA ALA A 197 7.19 -4.29 -8.06
C ALA A 197 7.15 -2.77 -8.26
N LYS A 198 7.24 -2.28 -9.50
CA LYS A 198 7.10 -0.85 -9.84
C LYS A 198 5.71 -0.32 -9.48
N MET A 199 4.65 -1.07 -9.77
CA MET A 199 3.27 -0.72 -9.38
C MET A 199 3.14 -0.57 -7.85
N ILE A 200 3.69 -1.50 -7.09
CA ILE A 200 3.62 -1.48 -5.61
C ILE A 200 4.35 -0.24 -5.05
N VAL A 201 5.56 0.03 -5.53
CA VAL A 201 6.35 1.15 -4.98
C VAL A 201 5.85 2.51 -5.43
N SER A 202 5.11 2.62 -6.53
CA SER A 202 4.57 3.90 -7.02
C SER A 202 3.64 4.58 -6.02
N GLY A 203 2.84 3.81 -5.27
CA GLY A 203 1.91 4.32 -4.25
C GLY A 203 2.42 4.20 -2.82
N SER A 204 3.71 3.90 -2.63
CA SER A 204 4.24 3.50 -1.33
C SER A 204 5.53 4.24 -0.98
N LEU A 205 5.79 4.40 0.31
CA LEU A 205 7.06 4.87 0.86
C LEU A 205 7.76 3.70 1.56
N LEU A 206 8.99 3.39 1.13
CA LEU A 206 9.77 2.26 1.61
C LEU A 206 11.16 2.70 2.08
N SER A 207 11.73 2.01 3.05
CA SER A 207 13.14 2.17 3.40
C SER A 207 14.05 1.49 2.38
N SER A 208 15.32 1.93 2.31
CA SER A 208 16.35 1.30 1.49
C SER A 208 16.46 -0.20 1.73
N ARG A 209 16.27 -0.65 2.99
CA ARG A 209 16.27 -2.08 3.36
C ARG A 209 15.07 -2.82 2.78
N GLN A 210 13.88 -2.26 2.86
CA GLN A 210 12.67 -2.85 2.27
C GLN A 210 12.78 -2.96 0.74
N ILE A 211 13.32 -1.93 0.10
CA ILE A 211 13.61 -1.95 -1.35
C ILE A 211 14.64 -3.03 -1.68
N ALA A 212 15.69 -3.19 -0.86
CA ALA A 212 16.68 -4.25 -1.02
C ALA A 212 16.06 -5.65 -0.92
N ASP A 213 15.14 -5.85 0.02
CA ASP A 213 14.45 -7.13 0.19
C ASP A 213 13.55 -7.47 -1.01
N MET A 214 12.87 -6.46 -1.58
CA MET A 214 12.14 -6.62 -2.83
C MET A 214 13.10 -6.91 -4.01
N ALA A 215 14.22 -6.20 -4.11
CA ALA A 215 15.21 -6.38 -5.17
C ALA A 215 15.81 -7.80 -5.20
N ARG A 216 15.96 -8.46 -4.05
CA ARG A 216 16.44 -9.85 -3.96
C ARG A 216 15.47 -10.88 -4.52
N THR A 217 14.24 -10.51 -4.87
CA THR A 217 13.28 -11.42 -5.51
C THR A 217 13.58 -11.61 -7.00
N PHE A 218 14.35 -10.71 -7.63
CA PHE A 218 14.72 -10.80 -9.04
C PHE A 218 15.90 -11.75 -9.26
N GLN A 219 15.84 -12.52 -10.35
CA GLN A 219 16.91 -13.43 -10.75
C GLN A 219 18.01 -12.68 -11.50
N PHE A 220 17.64 -11.73 -12.38
CA PHE A 220 18.57 -11.05 -13.27
C PHE A 220 18.89 -9.63 -12.80
N ASP A 221 20.16 -9.25 -12.85
CA ASP A 221 20.63 -7.92 -12.49
C ASP A 221 20.05 -6.80 -13.37
N SER A 222 19.71 -7.10 -14.62
CA SER A 222 19.04 -6.14 -15.51
C SER A 222 17.71 -5.65 -14.94
N ASN A 223 16.80 -6.58 -14.62
CA ASN A 223 15.50 -6.26 -14.05
C ASN A 223 15.63 -5.67 -12.63
N ARG A 224 16.58 -6.20 -11.84
CA ARG A 224 16.90 -5.67 -10.51
C ARG A 224 17.37 -4.21 -10.58
N SER A 225 18.26 -3.88 -11.52
CA SER A 225 18.78 -2.52 -11.71
C SER A 225 17.69 -1.54 -12.15
N GLU A 226 16.82 -1.95 -13.09
CA GLU A 226 15.68 -1.15 -13.53
C GLU A 226 14.66 -0.90 -12.40
N PHE A 227 14.37 -1.93 -11.60
CA PHE A 227 13.54 -1.78 -10.41
C PHE A 227 14.17 -0.81 -9.40
N LEU A 228 15.44 -1.00 -9.06
CA LEU A 228 16.16 -0.13 -8.11
C LEU A 228 16.19 1.33 -8.57
N LEU A 229 16.45 1.56 -9.85
CA LEU A 229 16.44 2.91 -10.41
C LEU A 229 15.06 3.57 -10.29
N PHE A 230 14.00 2.80 -10.48
CA PHE A 230 12.63 3.29 -10.33
C PHE A 230 12.27 3.55 -8.87
N ALA A 231 12.57 2.58 -7.97
CA ALA A 231 12.20 2.61 -6.57
C ALA A 231 12.89 3.70 -5.74
N TYR A 232 14.00 4.27 -6.25
CA TYR A 232 14.70 5.37 -5.57
C TYR A 232 13.79 6.55 -5.21
N ARG A 233 12.81 6.86 -6.06
CA ARG A 233 11.84 7.95 -5.83
C ARG A 233 10.92 7.72 -4.63
N SER A 234 10.69 6.45 -4.29
CA SER A 234 9.84 6.01 -3.20
C SER A 234 10.62 5.66 -1.94
N CYS A 235 11.92 6.01 -1.91
CA CYS A 235 12.79 5.72 -0.78
C CYS A 235 12.66 6.78 0.32
N SER A 236 12.39 6.34 1.55
CA SER A 236 12.26 7.22 2.73
C SER A 236 13.61 7.62 3.34
N ASP A 237 14.68 6.86 3.06
CA ASP A 237 16.03 7.06 3.59
C ASP A 237 17.09 6.97 2.47
N PRO A 238 17.07 7.88 1.46
CA PRO A 238 17.92 7.79 0.28
C PRO A 238 19.41 7.82 0.57
N HIS A 239 19.85 8.38 1.70
CA HIS A 239 21.24 8.36 2.15
C HIS A 239 21.74 6.93 2.47
N ASN A 240 20.84 5.99 2.74
CA ASN A 240 21.16 4.58 2.94
C ASN A 240 21.00 3.72 1.67
N TYR A 241 20.75 4.31 0.51
CA TYR A 241 20.38 3.57 -0.70
C TYR A 241 21.46 2.61 -1.22
N VAL A 242 22.69 2.78 -0.78
CA VAL A 242 23.78 1.82 -1.01
C VAL A 242 23.40 0.40 -0.56
N ILE A 243 22.54 0.26 0.47
CA ILE A 243 22.03 -1.05 0.95
C ILE A 243 21.26 -1.75 -0.17
N ALA A 244 20.43 -1.00 -0.89
CA ALA A 244 19.65 -1.53 -2.01
C ALA A 244 20.55 -1.79 -3.23
N ALA A 245 21.46 -0.89 -3.56
CA ALA A 245 22.42 -1.05 -4.65
C ALA A 245 23.31 -2.29 -4.50
N ASN A 246 23.68 -2.65 -3.26
CA ASN A 246 24.49 -3.84 -2.96
C ASN A 246 23.76 -5.18 -3.20
N THR A 247 22.49 -5.18 -3.57
CA THR A 247 21.80 -6.38 -4.03
C THR A 247 22.17 -6.77 -5.47
N LEU A 248 22.77 -5.86 -6.25
CA LEU A 248 23.29 -6.15 -7.58
C LEU A 248 24.56 -7.00 -7.48
N GLN A 249 24.64 -8.03 -8.32
CA GLN A 249 25.76 -8.97 -8.31
C GLN A 249 27.01 -8.39 -8.95
N PHE A 250 26.83 -7.65 -10.06
CA PHE A 250 27.94 -7.09 -10.82
C PHE A 250 28.29 -5.67 -10.37
N GLU A 251 29.57 -5.41 -10.17
CA GLU A 251 30.09 -4.08 -9.80
C GLU A 251 29.75 -3.02 -10.86
N SER A 252 29.85 -3.38 -12.14
CA SER A 252 29.47 -2.49 -13.25
C SER A 252 28.03 -2.01 -13.14
N SER A 253 27.09 -2.91 -12.80
CA SER A 253 25.68 -2.60 -12.61
C SER A 253 25.47 -1.67 -11.41
N ARG A 254 26.19 -1.89 -10.30
CA ARG A 254 26.16 -1.01 -9.13
C ARG A 254 26.65 0.40 -9.46
N ASN A 255 27.79 0.49 -10.12
CA ASN A 255 28.40 1.78 -10.51
C ASN A 255 27.49 2.53 -11.49
N GLU A 256 26.86 1.84 -12.43
CA GLU A 256 25.92 2.45 -13.35
C GLU A 256 24.65 2.97 -12.62
N LEU A 257 24.09 2.17 -11.72
CA LEU A 257 22.94 2.59 -10.91
C LEU A 257 23.26 3.85 -10.10
N MET A 258 24.38 3.87 -9.38
CA MET A 258 24.80 5.00 -8.56
C MET A 258 25.03 6.26 -9.42
N ARG A 259 25.65 6.10 -10.58
CA ARG A 259 25.83 7.20 -11.56
C ARG A 259 24.50 7.76 -12.06
N LYS A 260 23.53 6.89 -12.37
CA LYS A 260 22.19 7.31 -12.83
C LYS A 260 21.42 8.05 -11.72
N ILE A 261 21.53 7.59 -10.48
CA ILE A 261 20.88 8.23 -9.31
C ILE A 261 21.51 9.62 -9.05
N SER A 262 22.83 9.73 -9.04
CA SER A 262 23.55 10.99 -8.76
C SER A 262 23.32 12.08 -9.80
N ARG A 263 22.87 11.73 -11.01
CA ARG A 263 22.55 12.67 -12.10
C ARG A 263 21.12 13.14 -12.11
N ARG A 264 20.28 12.60 -11.22
CA ARG A 264 18.90 13.07 -11.07
C ARG A 264 18.91 14.34 -10.20
N PRO A 265 18.29 15.44 -10.69
CA PRO A 265 18.17 16.68 -9.93
C PRO A 265 17.29 16.50 -8.70
#